data_3404ca75834f8dfda235743649ef6dda
#
_entry.id   3404ca75834f8dfda235743649ef6dda
#
_cell.length_a   1.000
_cell.length_b   1.000
_cell.length_c   1.000
_cell.angle_alpha   90.00
_cell.angle_beta   90.00
_cell.angle_gamma   90.00
#
_symmetry.space_group_name_H-M   'P 1'
#
loop_
_entity.id
_entity.type
_entity.pdbx_description
1 polymer ?
#
loop_
_entity_poly.entity_id
_entity_poly.type
_entity_poly.pdbx_seq_one_letter_code
_entity_poly.pdbx_strand_id
1 'polypeptide(L)'
;RLVRENMNDVKVVFTRDDDVFVPLQDRSAIANRANGDLFVSIHVNASKTTAACGAETYTIGLAKSDANFEVAKRENSVILLEDGYKERYQGFDPRSPESYIMFEFMQSKFSDQSIEMAAYIQDEFIELKRYNRGVRQENFWVLHQTKMPSVLIELGFISNPDEEKYLLSDNGNRELT
;
A
#
# COMPACT_ATOMS: atom_id res chain seq x y z
N ARG A 1 11.33 -0.21 13.79
CA ARG A 1 12.44 -0.36 14.79
C ARG A 1 13.78 -0.39 14.10
N LEU A 2 14.03 -1.36 13.18
CA LEU A 2 15.31 -1.53 12.49
C LEU A 2 15.76 -0.28 11.70
N VAL A 3 14.87 0.39 11.01
CA VAL A 3 15.18 1.65 10.31
C VAL A 3 15.75 2.69 11.30
N ARG A 4 15.10 2.89 12.46
CA ARG A 4 15.56 3.85 13.47
C ARG A 4 16.90 3.44 14.12
N GLU A 5 17.20 2.14 14.17
CA GLU A 5 18.43 1.62 14.76
C GLU A 5 19.62 1.66 13.79
N ASN A 6 19.36 1.61 12.48
CA ASN A 6 20.42 1.47 11.47
C ASN A 6 20.56 2.69 10.54
N MET A 7 19.60 3.60 10.50
CA MET A 7 19.58 4.77 9.61
C MET A 7 19.39 6.05 10.42
N ASN A 8 20.50 6.67 10.82
CA ASN A 8 20.50 7.86 11.70
C ASN A 8 19.98 9.14 11.00
N ASP A 9 19.98 9.15 9.68
CA ASP A 9 19.52 10.24 8.82
C ASP A 9 18.05 10.12 8.42
N VAL A 10 17.37 9.01 8.82
CA VAL A 10 15.98 8.75 8.49
C VAL A 10 15.07 8.97 9.70
N LYS A 11 14.14 9.92 9.57
CA LYS A 11 13.05 10.13 10.52
C LYS A 11 11.80 9.35 10.12
N VAL A 12 11.43 8.35 10.90
CA VAL A 12 10.19 7.58 10.69
C VAL A 12 9.04 8.24 11.44
N VAL A 13 7.98 8.58 10.69
CA VAL A 13 6.70 9.07 11.21
C VAL A 13 5.64 8.02 10.93
N PHE A 14 5.00 7.52 11.98
CA PHE A 14 3.88 6.58 11.83
C PHE A 14 2.57 7.35 11.64
N THR A 15 1.75 6.89 10.71
CA THR A 15 0.36 7.36 10.58
C THR A 15 -0.55 6.66 11.60
N ARG A 16 -0.13 5.48 12.05
CA ARG A 16 -0.78 4.67 13.08
C ARG A 16 0.26 3.76 13.73
N ASP A 17 0.41 3.80 15.03
CA ASP A 17 1.34 3.00 15.84
C ASP A 17 0.65 2.21 16.98
N ASP A 18 -0.67 2.41 17.12
CA ASP A 18 -1.53 1.68 18.05
C ASP A 18 -2.70 1.01 17.30
N ASP A 19 -3.45 0.13 17.98
CA ASP A 19 -4.67 -0.48 17.43
C ASP A 19 -5.86 0.50 17.46
N VAL A 20 -5.72 1.56 16.67
CA VAL A 20 -6.74 2.59 16.47
C VAL A 20 -7.09 2.72 15.00
N PHE A 21 -8.34 3.05 14.72
CA PHE A 21 -8.74 3.33 13.35
C PHE A 21 -8.29 4.74 12.94
N VAL A 22 -7.55 4.83 11.83
CA VAL A 22 -7.17 6.12 11.21
C VAL A 22 -7.71 6.12 9.79
N PRO A 23 -8.63 7.04 9.43
CA PRO A 23 -9.17 7.18 8.07
C PRO A 23 -8.09 7.27 7.00
N LEU A 24 -8.35 6.72 5.80
CA LEU A 24 -7.33 6.71 4.73
C LEU A 24 -6.85 8.11 4.36
N GLN A 25 -7.77 9.08 4.29
CA GLN A 25 -7.43 10.47 4.00
C GLN A 25 -6.54 11.11 5.07
N ASP A 26 -6.75 10.73 6.35
CA ASP A 26 -5.96 11.27 7.45
C ASP A 26 -4.52 10.75 7.44
N ARG A 27 -4.28 9.53 6.94
CA ARG A 27 -2.93 8.96 6.80
C ARG A 27 -2.08 9.79 5.83
N SER A 28 -2.60 10.08 4.64
CA SER A 28 -1.92 10.96 3.68
C SER A 28 -1.74 12.38 4.22
N ALA A 29 -2.73 12.91 4.95
CA ALA A 29 -2.64 14.22 5.59
C ALA A 29 -1.55 14.28 6.68
N ILE A 30 -1.36 13.21 7.49
CA ILE A 30 -0.27 13.11 8.47
C ILE A 30 1.09 13.18 7.76
N ALA A 31 1.27 12.38 6.69
CA ALA A 31 2.50 12.38 5.91
C ALA A 31 2.80 13.76 5.29
N ASN A 32 1.79 14.41 4.71
CA ASN A 32 1.92 15.73 4.12
C ASN A 32 2.28 16.81 5.16
N ARG A 33 1.67 16.78 6.36
CA ARG A 33 2.00 17.70 7.46
C ARG A 33 3.41 17.49 8.01
N ALA A 34 3.88 16.24 7.97
CA ALA A 34 5.24 15.91 8.38
C ALA A 34 6.30 16.32 7.34
N ASN A 35 5.89 16.81 6.15
CA ASN A 35 6.75 17.05 5.00
C ASN A 35 7.59 15.80 4.68
N GLY A 36 6.96 14.63 4.65
CA GLY A 36 7.66 13.38 4.36
C GLY A 36 8.26 13.37 2.95
N ASP A 37 9.42 12.75 2.82
CA ASP A 37 10.10 12.54 1.54
C ASP A 37 9.60 11.29 0.83
N LEU A 38 9.03 10.33 1.57
CA LEU A 38 8.50 9.08 1.08
C LEU A 38 7.30 8.65 1.93
N PHE A 39 6.27 8.10 1.29
CA PHE A 39 5.14 7.47 1.95
C PHE A 39 5.09 5.97 1.62
N VAL A 40 5.10 5.14 2.66
CA VAL A 40 5.02 3.68 2.53
C VAL A 40 3.80 3.16 3.28
N SER A 41 2.89 2.52 2.56
CA SER A 41 1.75 1.79 3.12
C SER A 41 2.07 0.30 3.11
N ILE A 42 2.00 -0.36 4.26
CA ILE A 42 2.37 -1.77 4.43
C ILE A 42 1.10 -2.57 4.68
N HIS A 43 0.89 -3.58 3.83
CA HIS A 43 -0.29 -4.44 3.82
C HIS A 43 0.08 -5.92 3.72
N VAL A 44 -0.87 -6.78 4.02
CA VAL A 44 -0.82 -8.21 3.78
C VAL A 44 -2.07 -8.60 2.98
N ASN A 45 -1.84 -9.09 1.78
CA ASN A 45 -2.88 -9.45 0.82
C ASN A 45 -3.71 -10.67 1.27
N ALA A 46 -4.85 -10.88 0.65
CA ALA A 46 -5.65 -12.09 0.79
C ALA A 46 -6.21 -12.53 -0.57
N SER A 47 -6.39 -13.82 -0.75
CA SER A 47 -6.96 -14.41 -1.96
C SER A 47 -8.05 -15.41 -1.60
N LYS A 48 -8.98 -15.68 -2.53
CA LYS A 48 -9.97 -16.76 -2.41
C LYS A 48 -9.32 -18.13 -2.48
N THR A 49 -8.13 -18.23 -3.06
CA THR A 49 -7.33 -19.46 -3.12
C THR A 49 -6.17 -19.40 -2.15
N THR A 50 -5.91 -20.48 -1.46
CA THR A 50 -4.76 -20.63 -0.55
C THR A 50 -3.42 -20.84 -1.28
N ALA A 51 -3.45 -20.99 -2.60
CA ALA A 51 -2.23 -21.15 -3.41
C ALA A 51 -1.53 -19.83 -3.76
N ALA A 52 -2.22 -18.68 -3.57
CA ALA A 52 -1.62 -17.38 -3.85
C ALA A 52 -0.48 -17.10 -2.88
N CYS A 53 0.68 -16.64 -3.39
CA CYS A 53 1.86 -16.33 -2.59
C CYS A 53 2.69 -15.22 -3.25
N GLY A 54 3.68 -14.70 -2.51
CA GLY A 54 4.63 -13.71 -2.98
C GLY A 54 4.26 -12.27 -2.67
N ALA A 55 5.19 -11.36 -2.96
CA ALA A 55 5.05 -9.94 -2.69
C ALA A 55 4.79 -9.13 -3.97
N GLU A 56 4.02 -8.06 -3.84
CA GLU A 56 3.76 -7.11 -4.92
C GLU A 56 3.77 -5.68 -4.38
N THR A 57 4.22 -4.72 -5.18
CA THR A 57 4.27 -3.31 -4.80
C THR A 57 3.46 -2.48 -5.76
N TYR A 58 2.57 -1.67 -5.21
CA TYR A 58 1.66 -0.82 -5.96
C TYR A 58 2.07 0.64 -5.91
N THR A 59 1.88 1.32 -7.02
CA THR A 59 1.90 2.78 -7.13
C THR A 59 0.56 3.28 -7.66
N ILE A 60 0.28 4.57 -7.52
CA ILE A 60 -0.87 5.18 -8.17
C ILE A 60 -0.70 5.13 -9.69
N GLY A 61 -1.76 4.75 -10.39
CA GLY A 61 -1.80 4.74 -11.85
C GLY A 61 -3.00 3.97 -12.38
N LEU A 62 -3.05 3.84 -13.70
CA LEU A 62 -4.14 3.15 -14.37
C LEU A 62 -4.14 1.65 -14.06
N ALA A 63 -5.30 1.15 -13.69
CA ALA A 63 -5.55 -0.27 -13.53
C ALA A 63 -5.22 -1.04 -14.83
N LYS A 64 -4.38 -2.06 -14.71
CA LYS A 64 -3.97 -2.87 -15.86
C LYS A 64 -4.64 -4.26 -15.89
N SER A 65 -5.36 -4.62 -14.83
CA SER A 65 -6.05 -5.92 -14.74
C SER A 65 -7.16 -5.92 -13.69
N ASP A 66 -8.16 -6.76 -13.89
CA ASP A 66 -9.24 -6.99 -12.93
C ASP A 66 -8.73 -7.45 -11.57
N ALA A 67 -7.63 -8.22 -11.55
CA ALA A 67 -7.03 -8.70 -10.30
C ALA A 67 -6.48 -7.55 -9.45
N ASN A 68 -5.82 -6.56 -10.08
CA ASN A 68 -5.34 -5.37 -9.38
C ASN A 68 -6.50 -4.53 -8.85
N PHE A 69 -7.55 -4.38 -9.66
CA PHE A 69 -8.76 -3.67 -9.28
C PHE A 69 -9.43 -4.28 -8.04
N GLU A 70 -9.52 -5.62 -7.95
CA GLU A 70 -10.10 -6.28 -6.77
C GLU A 70 -9.27 -6.04 -5.50
N VAL A 71 -7.93 -5.89 -5.60
CA VAL A 71 -7.09 -5.51 -4.46
C VAL A 71 -7.42 -4.08 -4.02
N ALA A 72 -7.39 -3.11 -4.94
CA ALA A 72 -7.71 -1.72 -4.61
C ALA A 72 -9.13 -1.56 -4.05
N LYS A 73 -10.11 -2.26 -4.62
CA LYS A 73 -11.49 -2.26 -4.14
C LYS A 73 -11.59 -2.75 -2.69
N ARG A 74 -10.86 -3.80 -2.34
CA ARG A 74 -10.81 -4.32 -0.98
C ARG A 74 -10.17 -3.30 -0.03
N GLU A 75 -8.99 -2.78 -0.38
CA GLU A 75 -8.27 -1.83 0.46
C GLU A 75 -9.02 -0.50 0.62
N ASN A 76 -9.67 -0.02 -0.45
CA ASN A 76 -10.51 1.18 -0.37
C ASN A 76 -11.84 0.93 0.37
N SER A 77 -12.29 -0.32 0.52
CA SER A 77 -13.60 -0.63 1.15
C SER A 77 -13.66 -0.23 2.63
N VAL A 78 -12.52 -0.04 3.29
CA VAL A 78 -12.45 0.47 4.66
C VAL A 78 -13.09 1.86 4.81
N ILE A 79 -13.16 2.65 3.74
CA ILE A 79 -13.87 3.94 3.68
C ILE A 79 -15.33 3.79 4.10
N LEU A 80 -15.98 2.67 3.79
CA LEU A 80 -17.39 2.42 4.12
C LEU A 80 -17.64 2.28 5.63
N LEU A 81 -16.60 2.12 6.43
CA LEU A 81 -16.66 2.07 7.90
C LEU A 81 -16.61 3.45 8.54
N GLU A 82 -16.36 4.50 7.76
CA GLU A 82 -16.19 5.86 8.25
C GLU A 82 -17.54 6.60 8.24
N ASP A 83 -17.84 7.29 9.36
CA ASP A 83 -19.00 8.19 9.42
C ASP A 83 -18.80 9.37 8.46
N GLY A 84 -19.85 9.69 7.68
CA GLY A 84 -19.80 10.80 6.73
C GLY A 84 -18.85 10.58 5.55
N TYR A 85 -18.55 9.33 5.21
CA TYR A 85 -17.57 9.01 4.16
C TYR A 85 -17.92 9.64 2.80
N LYS A 86 -19.19 9.76 2.46
CA LYS A 86 -19.61 10.33 1.16
C LYS A 86 -19.15 11.76 0.95
N GLU A 87 -19.28 12.58 1.99
CA GLU A 87 -18.82 13.98 1.98
C GLU A 87 -17.30 14.05 2.02
N ARG A 88 -16.68 13.27 2.91
CA ARG A 88 -15.21 13.22 3.08
C ARG A 88 -14.50 12.78 1.80
N TYR A 89 -15.03 11.79 1.11
CA TYR A 89 -14.45 11.21 -0.11
C TYR A 89 -15.13 11.72 -1.40
N GLN A 90 -15.82 12.85 -1.35
CA GLN A 90 -16.41 13.55 -2.50
C GLN A 90 -17.32 12.64 -3.35
N GLY A 91 -18.08 11.75 -2.71
CA GLY A 91 -18.96 10.81 -3.36
C GLY A 91 -18.30 9.55 -3.92
N PHE A 92 -17.02 9.35 -3.70
CA PHE A 92 -16.34 8.11 -4.09
C PHE A 92 -16.99 6.90 -3.41
N ASP A 93 -17.40 5.90 -4.21
CA ASP A 93 -17.87 4.61 -3.74
C ASP A 93 -16.86 3.52 -4.16
N PRO A 94 -16.17 2.88 -3.21
CA PRO A 94 -15.16 1.86 -3.53
C PRO A 94 -15.75 0.60 -4.19
N ARG A 95 -17.09 0.45 -4.23
CA ARG A 95 -17.77 -0.66 -4.89
C ARG A 95 -18.10 -0.38 -6.36
N SER A 96 -18.11 0.90 -6.77
CA SER A 96 -18.46 1.33 -8.12
C SER A 96 -17.21 1.50 -8.99
N PRO A 97 -17.04 0.73 -10.07
CA PRO A 97 -15.93 0.91 -11.00
C PRO A 97 -15.86 2.35 -11.57
N GLU A 98 -17.03 2.99 -11.77
CA GLU A 98 -17.11 4.35 -12.29
C GLU A 98 -16.42 5.37 -11.38
N SER A 99 -16.44 5.13 -10.05
CA SER A 99 -15.76 6.00 -9.10
C SER A 99 -14.24 6.01 -9.30
N TYR A 100 -13.66 4.94 -9.83
CA TYR A 100 -12.22 4.83 -10.10
C TYR A 100 -11.80 5.60 -11.36
N ILE A 101 -12.71 5.87 -12.29
CA ILE A 101 -12.42 6.66 -13.50
C ILE A 101 -11.96 8.09 -13.12
N MET A 102 -12.45 8.63 -12.02
CA MET A 102 -12.02 9.96 -11.53
C MET A 102 -10.50 10.02 -11.25
N PHE A 103 -9.90 8.92 -10.84
CA PHE A 103 -8.46 8.86 -10.58
C PHE A 103 -7.61 8.83 -11.84
N GLU A 104 -8.16 8.41 -12.98
CA GLU A 104 -7.44 8.32 -14.25
C GLU A 104 -6.94 9.67 -14.75
N PHE A 105 -7.64 10.74 -14.38
CA PHE A 105 -7.28 12.11 -14.75
C PHE A 105 -6.27 12.77 -13.78
N MET A 106 -5.93 12.09 -12.68
CA MET A 106 -5.06 12.64 -11.64
C MET A 106 -3.69 11.99 -11.68
N GLN A 107 -2.84 12.45 -12.61
CA GLN A 107 -1.44 12.00 -12.63
C GLN A 107 -0.68 12.59 -11.44
N SER A 108 -0.06 11.73 -10.65
CA SER A 108 0.87 12.17 -9.62
C SER A 108 2.17 12.67 -10.26
N LYS A 109 2.61 13.88 -9.91
CA LYS A 109 3.92 14.39 -10.33
C LYS A 109 5.10 13.55 -9.80
N PHE A 110 4.84 12.64 -8.87
CA PHE A 110 5.80 11.73 -8.26
C PHE A 110 5.69 10.30 -8.81
N SER A 111 4.97 10.09 -9.91
CA SER A 111 4.70 8.76 -10.47
C SER A 111 6.00 8.02 -10.78
N ASP A 112 6.94 8.64 -11.49
CA ASP A 112 8.19 8.00 -11.90
C ASP A 112 9.03 7.58 -10.70
N GLN A 113 9.16 8.46 -9.69
CA GLN A 113 9.89 8.17 -8.45
C GLN A 113 9.20 7.06 -7.63
N SER A 114 7.87 7.03 -7.63
CA SER A 114 7.10 5.97 -6.96
C SER A 114 7.32 4.61 -7.64
N ILE A 115 7.35 4.58 -8.98
CA ILE A 115 7.61 3.37 -9.76
C ILE A 115 9.04 2.87 -9.54
N GLU A 116 10.02 3.79 -9.56
CA GLU A 116 11.41 3.46 -9.28
C GLU A 116 11.59 2.88 -7.88
N MET A 117 10.99 3.50 -6.86
CA MET A 117 11.00 2.99 -5.49
C MET A 117 10.34 1.61 -5.39
N ALA A 118 9.21 1.41 -6.07
CA ALA A 118 8.52 0.12 -6.10
C ALA A 118 9.38 -0.96 -6.77
N ALA A 119 10.17 -0.60 -7.79
CA ALA A 119 11.11 -1.53 -8.44
C ALA A 119 12.23 -1.96 -7.47
N TYR A 120 12.86 -1.02 -6.77
CA TYR A 120 13.87 -1.36 -5.75
C TYR A 120 13.31 -2.28 -4.67
N ILE A 121 12.10 -2.03 -4.17
CA ILE A 121 11.45 -2.91 -3.19
C ILE A 121 11.24 -4.32 -3.77
N GLN A 122 10.86 -4.45 -5.03
CA GLN A 122 10.67 -5.76 -5.66
C GLN A 122 12.01 -6.48 -5.90
N ASP A 123 13.08 -5.77 -6.16
CA ASP A 123 14.43 -6.34 -6.28
C ASP A 123 14.90 -6.91 -4.92
N GLU A 124 14.64 -6.22 -3.80
CA GLU A 124 14.93 -6.75 -2.46
C GLU A 124 14.12 -8.02 -2.14
N PHE A 125 12.86 -8.12 -2.58
CA PHE A 125 12.09 -9.35 -2.45
C PHE A 125 12.68 -10.52 -3.25
N ILE A 126 13.32 -10.26 -4.41
CA ILE A 126 14.04 -11.27 -5.19
C ILE A 126 15.26 -11.76 -4.41
N GLU A 127 16.05 -10.86 -3.82
CA GLU A 127 17.20 -11.22 -2.99
C GLU A 127 16.80 -12.07 -1.79
N LEU A 128 15.64 -11.79 -1.19
CA LEU A 128 15.03 -12.60 -0.13
C LEU A 128 14.42 -13.93 -0.65
N LYS A 129 14.55 -14.23 -1.95
CA LYS A 129 13.96 -15.41 -2.61
C LYS A 129 12.44 -15.49 -2.45
N ARG A 130 11.78 -14.35 -2.28
CA ARG A 130 10.33 -14.27 -2.30
C ARG A 130 9.81 -14.37 -3.72
N TYR A 131 8.64 -14.94 -3.92
CA TYR A 131 7.98 -14.92 -5.23
C TYR A 131 7.63 -13.48 -5.59
N ASN A 132 8.33 -12.93 -6.59
CA ASN A 132 8.13 -11.57 -7.06
C ASN A 132 6.92 -11.50 -7.99
N ARG A 133 5.91 -10.77 -7.58
CA ARG A 133 4.69 -10.51 -8.36
C ARG A 133 4.78 -9.20 -9.15
N GLY A 134 5.85 -8.44 -8.97
CA GLY A 134 6.21 -7.23 -9.71
C GLY A 134 5.59 -5.95 -9.19
N VAL A 135 5.99 -4.87 -9.86
CA VAL A 135 5.41 -3.53 -9.69
C VAL A 135 4.08 -3.45 -10.43
N ARG A 136 3.08 -2.89 -9.77
CA ARG A 136 1.73 -2.75 -10.30
C ARG A 136 1.23 -1.32 -10.12
N GLN A 137 0.24 -0.95 -10.90
CA GLN A 137 -0.43 0.34 -10.77
C GLN A 137 -1.90 0.13 -10.52
N GLU A 138 -2.44 0.90 -9.56
CA GLU A 138 -3.86 0.91 -9.25
C GLU A 138 -4.23 2.15 -8.40
N ASN A 139 -5.51 2.40 -8.24
CA ASN A 139 -6.05 3.58 -7.57
C ASN A 139 -6.36 3.31 -6.10
N PHE A 140 -5.32 3.37 -5.25
CA PHE A 140 -5.46 3.29 -3.79
C PHE A 140 -5.69 4.67 -3.18
N TRP A 141 -6.80 4.82 -2.45
CA TRP A 141 -7.11 6.10 -1.82
C TRP A 141 -6.03 6.57 -0.85
N VAL A 142 -5.41 5.66 -0.12
CA VAL A 142 -4.33 6.00 0.83
C VAL A 142 -3.12 6.66 0.18
N LEU A 143 -2.88 6.42 -1.10
CA LEU A 143 -1.81 7.03 -1.88
C LEU A 143 -2.24 8.31 -2.61
N HIS A 144 -3.54 8.52 -2.79
CA HIS A 144 -4.10 9.52 -3.71
C HIS A 144 -3.68 10.96 -3.39
N GLN A 145 -3.66 11.34 -2.10
CA GLN A 145 -3.40 12.73 -1.71
C GLN A 145 -1.99 12.96 -1.16
N THR A 146 -1.09 12.02 -1.32
CA THR A 146 0.30 12.16 -0.90
C THR A 146 1.03 13.18 -1.79
N LYS A 147 1.87 14.02 -1.16
CA LYS A 147 2.67 15.06 -1.83
C LYS A 147 4.14 14.66 -1.94
N MET A 148 4.41 13.38 -1.98
CA MET A 148 5.72 12.74 -2.09
C MET A 148 5.61 11.44 -2.87
N PRO A 149 6.72 10.82 -3.30
CA PRO A 149 6.73 9.44 -3.81
C PRO A 149 6.03 8.51 -2.83
N SER A 150 5.15 7.63 -3.33
CA SER A 150 4.31 6.80 -2.48
C SER A 150 4.08 5.41 -3.06
N VAL A 151 4.16 4.41 -2.19
CA VAL A 151 3.98 3.00 -2.53
C VAL A 151 3.07 2.30 -1.52
N LEU A 152 2.36 1.27 -1.98
CA LEU A 152 1.67 0.30 -1.14
C LEU A 152 2.29 -1.07 -1.39
N ILE A 153 2.77 -1.70 -0.33
CA ILE A 153 3.46 -2.98 -0.38
C ILE A 153 2.53 -4.06 0.17
N GLU A 154 2.28 -5.08 -0.62
CA GLU A 154 1.66 -6.32 -0.18
C GLU A 154 2.78 -7.34 0.10
N LEU A 155 3.06 -7.57 1.38
CA LEU A 155 4.19 -8.40 1.83
C LEU A 155 4.02 -9.89 1.54
N GLY A 156 2.80 -10.33 1.28
CA GLY A 156 2.42 -11.73 1.06
C GLY A 156 0.92 -11.94 1.17
N PHE A 157 0.48 -13.17 1.23
CA PHE A 157 -0.95 -13.54 1.30
C PHE A 157 -1.28 -14.24 2.62
N ILE A 158 -2.06 -13.59 3.50
CA ILE A 158 -2.49 -14.18 4.78
C ILE A 158 -3.37 -15.42 4.59
N SER A 159 -4.01 -15.57 3.42
CA SER A 159 -4.81 -16.72 3.05
C SER A 159 -3.99 -17.98 2.73
N ASN A 160 -2.66 -17.86 2.55
CA ASN A 160 -1.75 -18.97 2.32
C ASN A 160 -1.09 -19.36 3.65
N PRO A 161 -1.25 -20.61 4.14
CA PRO A 161 -0.73 -21.02 5.45
C PRO A 161 0.81 -20.90 5.59
N ASP A 162 1.57 -21.11 4.52
CA ASP A 162 3.03 -21.00 4.54
C ASP A 162 3.46 -19.51 4.61
N GLU A 163 2.77 -18.65 3.87
CA GLU A 163 2.97 -17.21 3.93
C GLU A 163 2.59 -16.64 5.30
N GLU A 164 1.42 -17.03 5.84
CA GLU A 164 0.98 -16.63 7.18
C GLU A 164 2.04 -17.01 8.23
N LYS A 165 2.51 -18.26 8.22
CA LYS A 165 3.55 -18.72 9.13
C LYS A 165 4.85 -17.91 9.01
N TYR A 166 5.25 -17.59 7.77
CA TYR A 166 6.45 -16.77 7.53
C TYR A 166 6.26 -15.34 8.03
N LEU A 167 5.15 -14.69 7.67
CA LEU A 167 4.82 -13.32 8.05
C LEU A 167 4.72 -13.13 9.58
N LEU A 168 4.26 -14.15 10.31
CA LEU A 168 4.14 -14.14 11.77
C LEU A 168 5.43 -14.55 12.49
N SER A 169 6.46 -15.01 11.78
CA SER A 169 7.72 -15.46 12.38
C SER A 169 8.66 -14.28 12.68
N ASP A 170 9.48 -14.41 13.72
CA ASP A 170 10.52 -13.43 14.03
C ASP A 170 11.52 -13.26 12.88
N ASN A 171 11.81 -14.35 12.16
CA ASN A 171 12.68 -14.33 10.99
C ASN A 171 12.07 -13.54 9.85
N GLY A 172 10.81 -13.85 9.48
CA GLY A 172 10.10 -13.14 8.43
C GLY A 172 9.94 -11.64 8.74
N ASN A 173 9.58 -11.29 9.97
CA ASN A 173 9.52 -9.90 10.40
C ASN A 173 10.85 -9.16 10.25
N ARG A 174 11.96 -9.84 10.52
CA ARG A 174 13.31 -9.26 10.42
C ARG A 174 13.77 -9.12 8.97
N GLU A 175 13.48 -10.10 8.13
CA GLU A 175 13.83 -10.09 6.70
C GLU A 175 13.04 -9.05 5.92
N LEU A 176 11.77 -8.80 6.30
CA LEU A 176 10.87 -7.87 5.62
C LEU A 176 11.03 -6.40 6.09
N THR A 177 11.93 -6.12 7.02
CA THR A 177 12.16 -4.75 7.53
C THR A 177 13.46 -4.16 7.02
#